data_ad33cd68423e42db02da7bb8a9120307
#
_entry.id   ad33cd68423e42db02da7bb8a9120307
#
_cell.length_a   1.000
_cell.length_b   1.000
_cell.length_c   1.000
_cell.angle_alpha   90.00
_cell.angle_beta   90.00
_cell.angle_gamma   90.00
#
_symmetry.space_group_name_H-M   'P 1'
#
loop_
_entity.id
_entity.type
_entity.pdbx_description
1 polymer ?
#
loop_
_entity_poly.entity_id
_entity_poly.type
_entity_poly.pdbx_seq_one_letter_code
_entity_poly.pdbx_strand_id
1 'polypeptide(L)'
;FSAMQPGLWLNEGGQSATGALIDHVITGHAAYPTLAEAARQAGVTVYRRLNERLDALAAPLPFPALLTEELHVMPDFHGNRSPRADASLRGMVSGLRRSATEDDLALLYLATIQAIAYGTRHIIEVLNAEGYAIDTVLACGGGTKNPVFLREHADATGCRIVLPGEPEAILLGAAMLGIAFANITYMG
;
A
#
# COMPACT_ATOMS: atom_id res chain seq x y z
N PHE A 1 -7.36 -25.49 -2.78
CA PHE A 1 -6.69 -26.35 -3.78
C PHE A 1 -7.32 -26.14 -5.16
N SER A 2 -6.51 -26.07 -6.21
CA SER A 2 -6.95 -25.87 -7.61
C SER A 2 -7.89 -24.67 -7.87
N ALA A 3 -7.83 -23.63 -7.02
CA ALA A 3 -8.72 -22.48 -7.13
C ALA A 3 -8.34 -21.55 -8.31
N MET A 4 -7.05 -21.41 -8.58
CA MET A 4 -6.52 -20.57 -9.65
C MET A 4 -5.82 -21.40 -10.72
N GLN A 5 -5.09 -22.42 -10.31
CA GLN A 5 -4.32 -23.27 -11.20
C GLN A 5 -4.49 -24.74 -10.77
N PRO A 6 -4.76 -25.69 -11.70
CA PRO A 6 -4.88 -27.09 -11.37
C PRO A 6 -3.67 -27.64 -10.62
N GLY A 7 -3.92 -28.37 -9.55
CA GLY A 7 -2.90 -29.02 -8.74
C GLY A 7 -2.14 -28.13 -7.76
N LEU A 8 -2.46 -26.83 -7.71
CA LEU A 8 -1.80 -25.90 -6.78
C LEU A 8 -2.76 -25.38 -5.70
N TRP A 9 -2.20 -25.05 -4.54
CA TRP A 9 -2.88 -24.29 -3.50
C TRP A 9 -2.74 -22.81 -3.76
N LEU A 10 -3.85 -22.07 -3.62
CA LEU A 10 -3.83 -20.61 -3.47
C LEU A 10 -3.78 -20.30 -1.99
N ASN A 11 -2.74 -19.58 -1.56
CA ASN A 11 -2.67 -18.96 -0.24
C ASN A 11 -2.90 -17.47 -0.39
N GLU A 12 -3.73 -16.91 0.46
CA GLU A 12 -4.14 -15.52 0.38
C GLU A 12 -3.95 -14.83 1.72
N GLY A 13 -3.25 -13.72 1.71
CA GLY A 13 -3.19 -12.76 2.81
C GLY A 13 -3.57 -11.39 2.29
N GLY A 14 -4.31 -10.62 3.07
CA GLY A 14 -4.76 -9.33 2.60
C GLY A 14 -5.01 -8.33 3.71
N GLN A 15 -4.91 -7.07 3.37
CA GLN A 15 -5.29 -5.94 4.20
C GLN A 15 -6.58 -5.31 3.66
N SER A 16 -7.42 -4.82 4.55
CA SER A 16 -8.67 -4.16 4.18
C SER A 16 -8.39 -2.69 3.82
N ALA A 17 -8.86 -2.27 2.63
CA ALA A 17 -8.97 -0.86 2.24
C ALA A 17 -7.66 -0.05 2.23
N THR A 18 -6.53 -0.61 1.81
CA THR A 18 -5.23 0.06 1.81
C THR A 18 -5.23 1.40 1.07
N GLY A 19 -5.59 1.43 -0.21
CA GLY A 19 -5.70 2.67 -0.99
C GLY A 19 -6.79 3.61 -0.47
N ALA A 20 -7.96 3.05 -0.13
CA ALA A 20 -9.06 3.84 0.42
C ALA A 20 -8.75 4.42 1.82
N LEU A 21 -7.90 3.78 2.62
CA LEU A 21 -7.41 4.35 3.87
C LEU A 21 -6.54 5.58 3.62
N ILE A 22 -5.62 5.49 2.65
CA ILE A 22 -4.78 6.63 2.28
C ILE A 22 -5.65 7.80 1.80
N ASP A 23 -6.62 7.55 0.92
CA ASP A 23 -7.56 8.57 0.45
C ASP A 23 -8.37 9.18 1.60
N HIS A 24 -8.87 8.34 2.52
CA HIS A 24 -9.61 8.79 3.69
C HIS A 24 -8.79 9.73 4.57
N VAL A 25 -7.54 9.37 4.85
CA VAL A 25 -6.63 10.19 5.66
C VAL A 25 -6.33 11.52 4.96
N ILE A 26 -6.04 11.50 3.66
CA ILE A 26 -5.76 12.71 2.88
C ILE A 26 -6.99 13.62 2.86
N THR A 27 -8.14 13.10 2.45
CA THR A 27 -9.35 13.91 2.26
C THR A 27 -9.97 14.39 3.56
N GLY A 28 -9.76 13.67 4.65
CA GLY A 28 -10.23 14.04 5.99
C GLY A 28 -9.39 15.10 6.69
N HIS A 29 -8.20 15.42 6.18
CA HIS A 29 -7.31 16.38 6.82
C HIS A 29 -7.66 17.84 6.48
N ALA A 30 -7.56 18.72 7.47
CA ALA A 30 -7.96 20.13 7.31
C ALA A 30 -7.14 20.89 6.23
N ALA A 31 -5.89 20.48 5.94
CA ALA A 31 -5.08 21.05 4.88
C ALA A 31 -5.50 20.61 3.46
N TYR A 32 -6.33 19.56 3.33
CA TYR A 32 -6.64 18.96 2.03
C TYR A 32 -7.26 19.93 1.01
N PRO A 33 -8.24 20.77 1.35
CA PRO A 33 -8.86 21.65 0.34
C PRO A 33 -7.85 22.61 -0.32
N THR A 34 -6.94 23.18 0.47
CA THR A 34 -5.88 24.08 -0.02
C THR A 34 -4.87 23.33 -0.87
N LEU A 35 -4.44 22.14 -0.42
CA LEU A 35 -3.52 21.28 -1.15
C LEU A 35 -4.12 20.81 -2.47
N ALA A 36 -5.39 20.39 -2.48
CA ALA A 36 -6.07 19.92 -3.68
C ALA A 36 -6.20 21.03 -4.74
N GLU A 37 -6.53 22.25 -4.31
CA GLU A 37 -6.58 23.40 -5.21
C GLU A 37 -5.21 23.76 -5.78
N ALA A 38 -4.16 23.76 -4.95
CA ALA A 38 -2.78 24.00 -5.40
C ALA A 38 -2.30 22.91 -6.39
N ALA A 39 -2.65 21.64 -6.14
CA ALA A 39 -2.33 20.54 -7.05
C ALA A 39 -3.05 20.71 -8.41
N ARG A 40 -4.34 21.06 -8.37
CA ARG A 40 -5.14 21.34 -9.57
C ARG A 40 -4.56 22.47 -10.41
N GLN A 41 -4.16 23.59 -9.78
CA GLN A 41 -3.55 24.74 -10.46
C GLN A 41 -2.21 24.38 -11.09
N ALA A 42 -1.43 23.50 -10.43
CA ALA A 42 -0.14 23.02 -10.94
C ALA A 42 -0.27 21.89 -11.97
N GLY A 43 -1.48 21.37 -12.25
CA GLY A 43 -1.70 20.27 -13.17
C GLY A 43 -1.10 18.94 -12.71
N VAL A 44 -1.00 18.74 -11.39
CA VAL A 44 -0.45 17.51 -10.78
C VAL A 44 -1.43 16.87 -9.82
N THR A 45 -1.17 15.63 -9.42
CA THR A 45 -1.98 14.94 -8.41
C THR A 45 -1.61 15.40 -7.00
N VAL A 46 -2.56 15.28 -6.06
CA VAL A 46 -2.33 15.49 -4.63
C VAL A 46 -1.21 14.57 -4.11
N TYR A 47 -1.19 13.32 -4.55
CA TYR A 47 -0.13 12.37 -4.22
C TYR A 47 1.28 12.87 -4.62
N ARG A 48 1.40 13.42 -5.83
CA ARG A 48 2.67 13.98 -6.29
C ARG A 48 3.11 15.15 -5.42
N ARG A 49 2.20 16.06 -5.08
CA ARG A 49 2.49 17.18 -4.17
C ARG A 49 2.97 16.71 -2.80
N LEU A 50 2.27 15.72 -2.22
CA LEU A 50 2.66 15.14 -0.94
C LEU A 50 4.03 14.48 -1.01
N ASN A 51 4.33 13.74 -2.09
CA ASN A 51 5.64 13.13 -2.28
C ASN A 51 6.75 14.19 -2.38
N GLU A 52 6.55 15.23 -3.19
CA GLU A 52 7.50 16.37 -3.32
C GLU A 52 7.72 17.06 -1.95
N ARG A 53 6.65 17.18 -1.15
CA ARG A 53 6.76 17.74 0.20
C ARG A 53 7.56 16.85 1.14
N LEU A 54 7.32 15.54 1.12
CA LEU A 54 8.10 14.58 1.88
C LEU A 54 9.58 14.60 1.52
N ASP A 55 9.90 14.66 0.22
CA ASP A 55 11.30 14.76 -0.24
C ASP A 55 11.98 16.02 0.32
N ALA A 56 11.28 17.16 0.33
CA ALA A 56 11.81 18.41 0.90
C ALA A 56 12.01 18.31 2.42
N LEU A 57 11.08 17.68 3.15
CA LEU A 57 11.17 17.48 4.59
C LEU A 57 12.29 16.48 4.96
N ALA A 58 12.50 15.47 4.13
CA ALA A 58 13.51 14.44 4.35
C ALA A 58 14.93 14.89 3.99
N ALA A 59 15.09 15.92 3.17
CA ALA A 59 16.40 16.35 2.67
C ALA A 59 17.49 16.57 3.74
N PRO A 60 17.19 17.12 4.95
CA PRO A 60 18.19 17.27 6.01
C PRO A 60 18.39 16.00 6.85
N LEU A 61 17.61 14.94 6.65
CA LEU A 61 17.63 13.74 7.48
C LEU A 61 18.50 12.64 6.87
N PRO A 62 19.09 11.76 7.67
CA PRO A 62 19.88 10.62 7.17
C PRO A 62 19.01 9.61 6.38
N PHE A 63 17.73 9.50 6.71
CA PHE A 63 16.77 8.70 5.95
C PHE A 63 15.32 9.14 6.22
N PRO A 64 14.41 9.00 5.23
CA PRO A 64 13.04 9.53 5.29
C PRO A 64 12.17 8.99 6.42
N ALA A 65 12.40 7.75 6.88
CA ALA A 65 11.58 7.13 7.93
C ALA A 65 11.63 7.87 9.27
N LEU A 66 12.66 8.69 9.53
CA LEU A 66 12.74 9.53 10.72
C LEU A 66 11.66 10.63 10.76
N LEU A 67 11.05 10.97 9.64
CA LEU A 67 9.97 11.96 9.59
C LEU A 67 8.77 11.58 10.49
N THR A 68 8.57 10.30 10.73
CA THR A 68 7.39 9.76 11.42
C THR A 68 7.74 9.05 12.72
N GLU A 69 8.92 9.32 13.31
CA GLU A 69 9.36 8.60 14.53
C GLU A 69 8.40 8.77 15.71
N GLU A 70 7.66 9.88 15.77
CA GLU A 70 6.65 10.15 16.80
C GLU A 70 5.20 9.99 16.31
N LEU A 71 4.98 9.62 15.06
CA LEU A 71 3.64 9.54 14.46
C LEU A 71 3.35 8.14 13.93
N HIS A 72 2.41 7.46 14.55
CA HIS A 72 2.11 6.06 14.26
C HIS A 72 0.65 5.87 13.89
N VAL A 73 0.41 5.02 12.89
CA VAL A 73 -0.94 4.63 12.45
C VAL A 73 -1.09 3.12 12.62
N MET A 74 -2.20 2.69 13.21
CA MET A 74 -2.68 1.31 13.13
C MET A 74 -3.72 1.26 12.01
N PRO A 75 -3.51 0.50 10.92
CA PRO A 75 -4.30 0.62 9.72
C PRO A 75 -5.63 -0.14 9.73
N ASP A 76 -6.05 -0.70 10.87
CA ASP A 76 -7.20 -1.58 11.01
C ASP A 76 -8.55 -0.85 11.02
N PHE A 77 -8.72 0.19 10.17
CA PHE A 77 -9.95 1.02 10.09
C PHE A 77 -11.18 0.22 9.64
N HIS A 78 -10.98 -0.91 8.96
CA HIS A 78 -12.02 -1.86 8.57
C HIS A 78 -11.78 -3.27 9.16
N GLY A 79 -11.26 -3.33 10.39
CA GLY A 79 -10.81 -4.58 10.97
C GLY A 79 -9.50 -5.10 10.33
N ASN A 80 -9.03 -6.23 10.82
CA ASN A 80 -7.83 -6.90 10.29
C ASN A 80 -8.23 -8.17 9.56
N ARG A 81 -8.00 -8.23 8.25
CA ARG A 81 -8.28 -9.41 7.44
C ARG A 81 -7.21 -10.49 7.66
N SER A 82 -5.95 -10.10 7.58
CA SER A 82 -4.81 -10.99 7.75
C SER A 82 -3.69 -10.30 8.51
N PRO A 83 -2.99 -11.01 9.42
CA PRO A 83 -3.18 -12.43 9.78
C PRO A 83 -4.17 -12.67 10.91
N ARG A 84 -4.76 -11.63 11.52
CA ARG A 84 -5.56 -11.75 12.76
C ARG A 84 -6.99 -12.22 12.53
N ALA A 85 -7.55 -11.99 11.34
CA ALA A 85 -8.94 -12.30 10.97
C ALA A 85 -9.96 -11.74 11.98
N ASP A 86 -9.74 -10.51 12.46
CA ASP A 86 -10.57 -9.85 13.47
C ASP A 86 -11.23 -8.59 12.89
N ALA A 87 -12.52 -8.67 12.61
CA ALA A 87 -13.33 -7.58 12.10
C ALA A 87 -13.66 -6.51 13.18
N SER A 88 -13.43 -6.80 14.46
CA SER A 88 -13.71 -5.88 15.56
C SER A 88 -12.63 -4.82 15.77
N LEU A 89 -11.43 -5.04 15.24
CA LEU A 89 -10.32 -4.09 15.37
C LEU A 89 -10.68 -2.75 14.70
N ARG A 90 -10.06 -1.69 15.25
CA ARG A 90 -10.25 -0.32 14.76
C ARG A 90 -8.92 0.36 14.54
N GLY A 91 -8.90 1.27 13.57
CA GLY A 91 -7.73 2.12 13.32
C GLY A 91 -7.43 3.04 14.48
N MET A 92 -6.16 3.39 14.62
CA MET A 92 -5.68 4.34 15.62
C MET A 92 -4.60 5.21 15.00
N VAL A 93 -4.55 6.46 15.41
CA VAL A 93 -3.43 7.37 15.12
C VAL A 93 -2.89 7.89 16.44
N SER A 94 -1.59 7.76 16.64
CA SER A 94 -0.88 8.24 17.83
C SER A 94 0.17 9.28 17.41
N GLY A 95 0.39 10.31 18.25
CA GLY A 95 1.38 11.35 17.97
C GLY A 95 0.85 12.57 17.21
N LEU A 96 -0.48 12.70 17.07
CA LEU A 96 -1.09 13.88 16.42
C LEU A 96 -0.75 15.16 17.18
N ARG A 97 -0.42 16.19 16.42
CA ARG A 97 -0.22 17.56 16.92
C ARG A 97 -1.43 18.42 16.57
N ARG A 98 -1.62 19.51 17.34
CA ARG A 98 -2.64 20.53 17.00
C ARG A 98 -2.10 21.42 15.89
N SER A 99 -2.10 20.92 14.69
CA SER A 99 -1.63 21.61 13.49
C SER A 99 -2.48 21.17 12.31
N ALA A 100 -2.54 21.96 11.25
CA ALA A 100 -3.32 21.71 10.05
C ALA A 100 -2.56 22.19 8.81
N THR A 101 -1.24 22.00 8.81
CA THR A 101 -0.37 22.39 7.70
C THR A 101 -0.29 21.29 6.64
N GLU A 102 0.22 21.64 5.47
CA GLU A 102 0.58 20.69 4.41
C GLU A 102 1.61 19.68 4.91
N ASP A 103 2.52 20.10 5.79
CA ASP A 103 3.54 19.23 6.38
C ASP A 103 2.91 18.14 7.26
N ASP A 104 1.97 18.52 8.13
CA ASP A 104 1.28 17.54 8.97
C ASP A 104 0.50 16.52 8.14
N LEU A 105 -0.14 16.96 7.06
CA LEU A 105 -0.80 16.06 6.12
C LEU A 105 0.21 15.13 5.43
N ALA A 106 1.35 15.65 4.99
CA ALA A 106 2.39 14.83 4.36
C ALA A 106 2.96 13.79 5.34
N LEU A 107 3.19 14.15 6.60
CA LEU A 107 3.65 13.23 7.63
C LEU A 107 2.61 12.15 7.95
N LEU A 108 1.34 12.53 8.07
CA LEU A 108 0.26 11.57 8.33
C LEU A 108 0.05 10.62 7.14
N TYR A 109 0.17 11.14 5.92
CA TYR A 109 0.17 10.33 4.71
C TYR A 109 1.32 9.32 4.69
N LEU A 110 2.55 9.73 5.01
CA LEU A 110 3.71 8.83 5.10
C LEU A 110 3.50 7.76 6.18
N ALA A 111 3.09 8.16 7.40
CA ALA A 111 2.81 7.22 8.49
C ALA A 111 1.73 6.19 8.12
N THR A 112 0.74 6.60 7.33
CA THR A 112 -0.31 5.70 6.84
C THR A 112 0.25 4.68 5.84
N ILE A 113 1.10 5.11 4.91
CA ILE A 113 1.78 4.18 3.97
C ILE A 113 2.66 3.20 4.73
N GLN A 114 3.44 3.67 5.71
CA GLN A 114 4.30 2.84 6.55
C GLN A 114 3.48 1.79 7.32
N ALA A 115 2.35 2.18 7.89
CA ALA A 115 1.45 1.26 8.58
C ALA A 115 0.95 0.14 7.67
N ILE A 116 0.60 0.45 6.43
CA ILE A 116 0.21 -0.53 5.41
C ILE A 116 1.40 -1.43 5.05
N ALA A 117 2.59 -0.87 4.91
CA ALA A 117 3.81 -1.62 4.63
C ALA A 117 4.17 -2.59 5.76
N TYR A 118 4.04 -2.15 7.03
CA TYR A 118 4.22 -3.04 8.18
C TYR A 118 3.16 -4.14 8.26
N GLY A 119 1.91 -3.85 7.87
CA GLY A 119 0.88 -4.86 7.72
C GLY A 119 1.24 -5.91 6.66
N THR A 120 1.79 -5.49 5.52
CA THR A 120 2.32 -6.41 4.49
C THR A 120 3.47 -7.25 5.02
N ARG A 121 4.42 -6.64 5.73
CA ARG A 121 5.52 -7.35 6.40
C ARG A 121 4.98 -8.42 7.36
N HIS A 122 4.03 -8.07 8.22
CA HIS A 122 3.46 -9.00 9.19
C HIS A 122 2.81 -10.23 8.50
N ILE A 123 2.10 -10.03 7.39
CA ILE A 123 1.54 -11.14 6.60
C ILE A 123 2.66 -12.03 6.05
N ILE A 124 3.71 -11.44 5.47
CA ILE A 124 4.86 -12.19 4.94
C ILE A 124 5.58 -12.97 6.05
N GLU A 125 5.81 -12.35 7.20
CA GLU A 125 6.46 -13.01 8.36
C GLU A 125 5.66 -14.21 8.84
N VAL A 126 4.32 -14.10 8.94
CA VAL A 126 3.45 -15.22 9.33
C VAL A 126 3.50 -16.32 8.28
N LEU A 127 3.44 -16.01 6.99
CA LEU A 127 3.56 -17.01 5.94
C LEU A 127 4.94 -17.70 5.97
N ASN A 128 6.01 -16.93 6.14
CA ASN A 128 7.36 -17.48 6.22
C ASN A 128 7.56 -18.38 7.46
N ALA A 129 6.88 -18.07 8.57
CA ALA A 129 6.88 -18.93 9.76
C ALA A 129 6.21 -20.29 9.49
N GLU A 130 5.27 -20.36 8.55
CA GLU A 130 4.61 -21.60 8.08
C GLU A 130 5.39 -22.33 6.96
N GLY A 131 6.64 -21.93 6.72
CA GLY A 131 7.55 -22.63 5.79
C GLY A 131 7.63 -22.04 4.38
N TYR A 132 7.03 -20.88 4.11
CA TYR A 132 7.27 -20.13 2.89
C TYR A 132 8.63 -19.43 2.97
N ALA A 133 9.17 -19.02 1.82
CA ALA A 133 10.39 -18.24 1.72
C ALA A 133 10.15 -17.03 0.80
N ILE A 134 9.27 -16.16 1.23
CA ILE A 134 8.87 -14.98 0.45
C ILE A 134 9.95 -13.90 0.63
N ASP A 135 10.68 -13.62 -0.44
CA ASP A 135 11.74 -12.60 -0.55
C ASP A 135 11.47 -11.59 -1.68
N THR A 136 10.47 -11.84 -2.48
CA THR A 136 10.14 -11.05 -3.68
C THR A 136 8.64 -10.82 -3.76
N VAL A 137 8.24 -9.58 -4.03
CA VAL A 137 6.86 -9.15 -4.24
C VAL A 137 6.70 -8.68 -5.67
N LEU A 138 5.84 -9.34 -6.45
CA LEU A 138 5.41 -8.86 -7.76
C LEU A 138 4.26 -7.87 -7.55
N ALA A 139 4.56 -6.57 -7.65
CA ALA A 139 3.59 -5.53 -7.34
C ALA A 139 2.83 -5.08 -8.60
N CYS A 140 1.52 -4.98 -8.51
CA CYS A 140 0.64 -4.47 -9.57
C CYS A 140 -0.50 -3.63 -8.96
N GLY A 141 -1.21 -2.89 -9.82
CA GLY A 141 -2.33 -2.04 -9.43
C GLY A 141 -1.92 -0.61 -9.07
N GLY A 142 -2.86 0.17 -8.51
CA GLY A 142 -2.71 1.62 -8.32
C GLY A 142 -1.54 2.04 -7.44
N GLY A 143 -1.20 1.25 -6.42
CA GLY A 143 -0.09 1.53 -5.51
C GLY A 143 1.27 1.60 -6.21
N THR A 144 1.45 0.88 -7.33
CA THR A 144 2.71 0.88 -8.08
C THR A 144 3.04 2.20 -8.77
N LYS A 145 2.06 3.09 -8.91
CA LYS A 145 2.25 4.44 -9.46
C LYS A 145 2.81 5.43 -8.44
N ASN A 146 2.96 5.00 -7.19
CA ASN A 146 3.42 5.84 -6.09
C ASN A 146 4.80 5.39 -5.60
N PRO A 147 5.89 6.14 -5.90
CA PRO A 147 7.24 5.75 -5.53
C PRO A 147 7.45 5.67 -4.01
N VAL A 148 6.78 6.51 -3.22
CA VAL A 148 6.85 6.45 -1.76
C VAL A 148 6.24 5.14 -1.26
N PHE A 149 5.10 4.73 -1.81
CA PHE A 149 4.46 3.46 -1.46
C PHE A 149 5.38 2.26 -1.73
N LEU A 150 6.02 2.24 -2.90
CA LEU A 150 6.95 1.16 -3.26
C LEU A 150 8.18 1.12 -2.35
N ARG A 151 8.78 2.28 -2.08
CA ARG A 151 9.95 2.40 -1.20
C ARG A 151 9.63 1.91 0.21
N GLU A 152 8.56 2.43 0.83
CA GLU A 152 8.19 2.03 2.19
C GLU A 152 7.88 0.53 2.29
N HIS A 153 7.28 -0.07 1.24
CA HIS A 153 7.07 -1.52 1.21
C HIS A 153 8.38 -2.30 1.09
N ALA A 154 9.30 -1.86 0.22
CA ALA A 154 10.61 -2.50 0.10
C ALA A 154 11.39 -2.44 1.42
N ASP A 155 11.44 -1.26 2.02
CA ASP A 155 12.17 -1.00 3.27
C ASP A 155 11.57 -1.77 4.45
N ALA A 156 10.24 -1.76 4.58
CA ALA A 156 9.56 -2.44 5.68
C ALA A 156 9.64 -3.97 5.56
N THR A 157 9.45 -4.52 4.36
CA THR A 157 9.39 -5.98 4.17
C THR A 157 10.76 -6.62 3.98
N GLY A 158 11.76 -5.86 3.54
CA GLY A 158 13.05 -6.38 3.10
C GLY A 158 12.97 -7.20 1.80
N CYS A 159 11.82 -7.24 1.16
CA CYS A 159 11.61 -7.97 -0.08
C CYS A 159 12.00 -7.12 -1.30
N ARG A 160 12.45 -7.78 -2.33
CA ARG A 160 12.60 -7.16 -3.64
C ARG A 160 11.23 -6.88 -4.24
N ILE A 161 10.95 -5.63 -4.58
CA ILE A 161 9.72 -5.25 -5.29
C ILE A 161 9.99 -5.29 -6.79
N VAL A 162 9.23 -6.08 -7.51
CA VAL A 162 9.32 -6.24 -8.97
C VAL A 162 8.04 -5.73 -9.60
N LEU A 163 8.17 -4.84 -10.56
CA LEU A 163 7.06 -4.32 -11.34
C LEU A 163 6.97 -5.07 -12.67
N PRO A 164 5.77 -5.47 -13.12
CA PRO A 164 5.58 -6.06 -14.44
C PRO A 164 5.91 -5.03 -15.53
N GLY A 165 6.41 -5.51 -16.66
CA GLY A 165 6.62 -4.67 -17.84
C GLY A 165 5.33 -4.20 -18.50
N GLU A 166 4.20 -4.87 -18.23
CA GLU A 166 2.88 -4.50 -18.69
C GLU A 166 2.14 -3.68 -17.61
N PRO A 167 1.78 -2.41 -17.89
CA PRO A 167 1.10 -1.56 -16.93
C PRO A 167 -0.24 -2.13 -16.44
N GLU A 168 -0.97 -2.81 -17.31
CA GLU A 168 -2.27 -3.43 -17.03
C GLU A 168 -2.14 -4.95 -16.79
N ALA A 169 -1.12 -5.35 -16.05
CA ALA A 169 -0.79 -6.76 -15.79
C ALA A 169 -1.96 -7.59 -15.23
N ILE A 170 -2.86 -6.97 -14.45
CA ILE A 170 -4.06 -7.64 -13.91
C ILE A 170 -5.01 -8.00 -15.04
N LEU A 171 -5.27 -7.08 -15.97
CA LEU A 171 -6.14 -7.32 -17.14
C LEU A 171 -5.51 -8.35 -18.08
N LEU A 172 -4.21 -8.25 -18.31
CA LEU A 172 -3.48 -9.23 -19.10
C LEU A 172 -3.58 -10.63 -18.48
N GLY A 173 -3.35 -10.77 -17.19
CA GLY A 173 -3.46 -12.05 -16.47
C GLY A 173 -4.87 -12.63 -16.54
N ALA A 174 -5.91 -11.81 -16.37
CA ALA A 174 -7.31 -12.23 -16.50
C ALA A 174 -7.63 -12.71 -17.94
N ALA A 175 -7.13 -12.00 -18.96
CA ALA A 175 -7.29 -12.40 -20.36
C ALA A 175 -6.59 -13.73 -20.66
N MET A 176 -5.38 -13.94 -20.18
CA MET A 176 -4.62 -15.19 -20.32
C MET A 176 -5.36 -16.37 -19.67
N LEU A 177 -5.91 -16.20 -18.47
CA LEU A 177 -6.72 -17.23 -17.80
C LEU A 177 -7.99 -17.52 -18.58
N GLY A 178 -8.66 -16.51 -19.12
CA GLY A 178 -9.85 -16.68 -19.97
C GLY A 178 -9.57 -17.47 -21.24
N ILE A 179 -8.46 -17.21 -21.91
CA ILE A 179 -8.02 -17.96 -23.11
C ILE A 179 -7.69 -19.41 -22.75
N ALA A 180 -6.97 -19.65 -21.66
CA ALA A 180 -6.64 -20.99 -21.20
C ALA A 180 -7.92 -21.80 -20.91
N PHE A 181 -8.89 -21.18 -20.23
CA PHE A 181 -10.18 -21.82 -19.93
C PHE A 181 -11.00 -22.14 -21.20
N ALA A 182 -11.07 -21.21 -22.15
CA ALA A 182 -11.76 -21.42 -23.42
C ALA A 182 -11.17 -22.59 -24.21
N ASN A 183 -9.85 -22.72 -24.26
CA ASN A 183 -9.19 -23.82 -24.96
C ASN A 183 -9.46 -25.19 -24.31
N ILE A 184 -9.60 -25.26 -22.99
CA ILE A 184 -9.96 -26.51 -22.30
C ILE A 184 -11.40 -26.94 -22.64
N THR A 185 -12.31 -25.99 -22.80
CA THR A 185 -13.71 -26.27 -23.07
C THR A 185 -13.95 -26.72 -24.53
N TYR A 186 -13.06 -26.33 -25.47
CA TYR A 186 -13.16 -26.72 -26.88
C TYR A 186 -12.47 -28.07 -27.21
N MET A 187 -11.70 -28.65 -26.30
CA MET A 187 -11.00 -29.92 -26.49
C MET A 187 -11.68 -31.13 -25.80
N GLY A 188 -12.81 -30.94 -25.19
CA GLY A 188 -13.67 -31.98 -24.59
C GLY A 188 -14.97 -32.14 -25.38
#